data_74fe01256c1643c164fbdc24b97ec57d
#
_entry.id   74fe01256c1643c164fbdc24b97ec57d
#
_cell.length_a   1.000
_cell.length_b   1.000
_cell.length_c   1.000
_cell.angle_alpha   90.00
_cell.angle_beta   90.00
_cell.angle_gamma   90.00
#
_symmetry.space_group_name_H-M   'P 1'
#
loop_
_entity.id
_entity.type
_entity.pdbx_description
1 polymer ?
#
loop_
_entity_poly.entity_id
_entity_poly.type
_entity_poly.pdbx_seq_one_letter_code
_entity_poly.pdbx_strand_id
1 'polypeptide(L)'
;MLNIKFIQDNPGLVIEKLKKKNFDASGIVSEIVDLYLQKNKLQNQSDQSKAEMNKISKEIGILFREGKKEEADAAKERTSELKENIKNFDEQFSAIEEKVYELLVQLPNLPHDSVPFGKGAEDNEVVKKGGEVPTLQENALPHWELAAKYNLIDFELGVKLTGAGFPVYRGKGSRLQRALINFFLDEARNAGYEEIQPPLVVNEASGFGTGQLPDKEGQMYHVTLDNLYLIPTAEVPVTNIYRDRIVDAKDLPYKNTAYSACFRREAGSYGKDVRGLNRLHQFDKVEVVQIAHPDKSYEVLEEMVKHVESLVQKLELPYRILRLCGGDMSFTSALTYDFEVFSAAQKMWLEVSSVSNFESFQANRLKLRYRDENSKKPQLAHTLNGSALALPRIVAAILENNQTPEGIIIPKVLVPYCGFEMID
;
A
#
# COMPACT_ATOMS: atom_id res chain seq x y z
N MET A 1 -3.16 3.32 -9.37
CA MET A 1 -2.87 3.61 -10.81
C MET A 1 -3.44 4.97 -11.14
N LEU A 2 -2.68 5.82 -11.82
CA LEU A 2 -3.15 7.15 -12.20
C LEU A 2 -4.36 7.07 -13.15
N ASN A 3 -5.23 8.09 -13.11
CA ASN A 3 -6.36 8.17 -14.01
C ASN A 3 -5.89 8.64 -15.40
N ILE A 4 -6.21 7.89 -16.45
CA ILE A 4 -5.77 8.18 -17.83
C ILE A 4 -6.27 9.55 -18.32
N LYS A 5 -7.51 9.92 -17.97
CA LYS A 5 -8.08 11.21 -18.34
C LYS A 5 -7.31 12.36 -17.67
N PHE A 6 -6.93 12.18 -16.39
CA PHE A 6 -6.11 13.16 -15.69
C PHE A 6 -4.75 13.35 -16.36
N ILE A 7 -4.11 12.25 -16.80
CA ILE A 7 -2.82 12.30 -17.53
C ILE A 7 -2.99 13.07 -18.84
N GLN A 8 -4.06 12.78 -19.60
CA GLN A 8 -4.34 13.44 -20.88
C GLN A 8 -4.57 14.95 -20.68
N ASP A 9 -5.36 15.31 -19.68
CA ASP A 9 -5.73 16.71 -19.44
C ASP A 9 -4.55 17.52 -18.85
N ASN A 10 -3.57 16.85 -18.19
CA ASN A 10 -2.48 17.48 -17.45
C ASN A 10 -1.11 16.82 -17.66
N PRO A 11 -0.66 16.53 -18.90
CA PRO A 11 0.55 15.74 -19.12
C PRO A 11 1.82 16.41 -18.54
N GLY A 12 1.96 17.71 -18.70
CA GLY A 12 3.09 18.48 -18.16
C GLY A 12 3.16 18.46 -16.64
N LEU A 13 2.02 18.59 -15.94
CA LEU A 13 1.93 18.51 -14.49
C LEU A 13 2.34 17.12 -13.97
N VAL A 14 1.90 16.06 -14.66
CA VAL A 14 2.25 14.68 -14.29
C VAL A 14 3.75 14.47 -14.39
N ILE A 15 4.38 14.88 -15.49
CA ILE A 15 5.82 14.79 -15.69
C ILE A 15 6.58 15.59 -14.61
N GLU A 16 6.14 16.82 -14.33
CA GLU A 16 6.78 17.68 -13.33
C GLU A 16 6.70 17.07 -11.91
N LYS A 17 5.50 16.64 -11.49
CA LYS A 17 5.32 16.02 -10.18
C LYS A 17 6.14 14.74 -10.01
N LEU A 18 6.24 13.89 -11.04
CA LEU A 18 7.01 12.65 -10.96
C LEU A 18 8.53 12.86 -10.88
N LYS A 19 9.04 14.02 -11.32
CA LYS A 19 10.45 14.41 -11.06
C LYS A 19 10.77 14.49 -9.58
N LYS A 20 9.80 14.80 -8.70
CA LYS A 20 10.01 14.75 -7.24
C LYS A 20 10.34 13.35 -6.74
N LYS A 21 9.80 12.31 -7.40
CA LYS A 21 10.13 10.89 -7.14
C LYS A 21 11.37 10.40 -7.90
N ASN A 22 12.17 11.30 -8.48
CA ASN A 22 13.30 10.97 -9.34
C ASN A 22 12.92 10.07 -10.53
N PHE A 23 11.67 10.17 -11.01
CA PHE A 23 11.13 9.37 -12.10
C PHE A 23 10.90 10.22 -13.34
N ASP A 24 11.62 9.88 -14.42
CA ASP A 24 11.38 10.50 -15.74
C ASP A 24 10.18 9.83 -16.42
N ALA A 25 9.06 10.52 -16.39
CA ALA A 25 7.80 10.05 -16.97
C ALA A 25 7.58 10.55 -18.41
N SER A 26 8.47 11.35 -18.98
CA SER A 26 8.24 12.08 -20.24
C SER A 26 7.87 11.17 -21.42
N GLY A 27 8.63 10.09 -21.62
CA GLY A 27 8.36 9.11 -22.69
C GLY A 27 7.05 8.36 -22.49
N ILE A 28 6.82 7.84 -21.26
CA ILE A 28 5.62 7.06 -20.92
C ILE A 28 4.35 7.91 -21.03
N VAL A 29 4.38 9.13 -20.50
CA VAL A 29 3.22 10.03 -20.54
C VAL A 29 2.87 10.44 -21.97
N SER A 30 3.90 10.76 -22.82
CA SER A 30 3.67 11.08 -24.23
C SER A 30 3.02 9.90 -24.96
N GLU A 31 3.52 8.69 -24.79
CA GLU A 31 2.98 7.48 -25.42
C GLU A 31 1.55 7.18 -24.95
N ILE A 32 1.25 7.33 -23.65
CA ILE A 32 -0.11 7.17 -23.12
C ILE A 32 -1.08 8.17 -23.76
N VAL A 33 -0.69 9.43 -23.90
CA VAL A 33 -1.54 10.47 -24.52
C VAL A 33 -1.82 10.14 -25.98
N ASP A 34 -0.80 9.75 -26.74
CA ASP A 34 -0.95 9.38 -28.15
C ASP A 34 -1.85 8.17 -28.33
N LEU A 35 -1.64 7.12 -27.53
CA LEU A 35 -2.47 5.92 -27.56
C LEU A 35 -3.92 6.20 -27.16
N TYR A 36 -4.13 7.09 -26.18
CA TYR A 36 -5.48 7.47 -25.78
C TYR A 36 -6.23 8.22 -26.89
N LEU A 37 -5.55 9.10 -27.63
CA LEU A 37 -6.13 9.78 -28.80
C LEU A 37 -6.48 8.77 -29.92
N GLN A 38 -5.60 7.80 -30.18
CA GLN A 38 -5.86 6.73 -31.15
C GLN A 38 -7.05 5.87 -30.73
N LYS A 39 -7.11 5.48 -29.46
CA LYS A 39 -8.25 4.74 -28.86
C LYS A 39 -9.58 5.45 -29.10
N ASN A 40 -9.64 6.75 -28.80
CA ASN A 40 -10.87 7.54 -28.98
C ASN A 40 -11.26 7.63 -30.46
N LYS A 41 -10.30 7.74 -31.38
CA LYS A 41 -10.57 7.72 -32.83
C LYS A 41 -11.16 6.40 -33.27
N LEU A 42 -10.57 5.27 -32.84
CA LEU A 42 -11.09 3.93 -33.18
C LEU A 42 -12.48 3.69 -32.60
N GLN A 43 -12.73 4.12 -31.38
CA GLN A 43 -14.07 4.03 -30.76
C GLN A 43 -15.12 4.78 -31.59
N ASN A 44 -14.82 6.02 -31.98
CA ASN A 44 -15.71 6.80 -32.82
C ASN A 44 -15.98 6.14 -34.19
N GLN A 45 -14.97 5.56 -34.81
CA GLN A 45 -15.10 4.84 -36.08
C GLN A 45 -15.95 3.57 -35.95
N SER A 46 -15.72 2.79 -34.86
CA SER A 46 -16.53 1.61 -34.54
C SER A 46 -17.98 2.00 -34.29
N ASP A 47 -18.24 3.05 -33.51
CA ASP A 47 -19.61 3.50 -33.22
C ASP A 47 -20.33 4.02 -34.45
N GLN A 48 -19.66 4.75 -35.33
CA GLN A 48 -20.21 5.19 -36.63
C GLN A 48 -20.56 4.01 -37.52
N SER A 49 -19.63 3.03 -37.63
CA SER A 49 -19.87 1.81 -38.43
C SER A 49 -21.01 0.97 -37.86
N LYS A 50 -21.14 0.85 -36.54
CA LYS A 50 -22.27 0.17 -35.87
C LYS A 50 -23.61 0.89 -36.15
N ALA A 51 -23.62 2.23 -36.12
CA ALA A 51 -24.81 3.02 -36.42
C ALA A 51 -25.24 2.86 -37.90
N GLU A 52 -24.29 2.94 -38.86
CA GLU A 52 -24.53 2.72 -40.30
C GLU A 52 -25.06 1.30 -40.55
N MET A 53 -24.41 0.28 -39.98
CA MET A 53 -24.84 -1.12 -40.10
C MET A 53 -26.28 -1.32 -39.61
N ASN A 54 -26.65 -0.72 -38.47
CA ASN A 54 -28.02 -0.79 -37.94
C ASN A 54 -29.05 -0.13 -38.88
N LYS A 55 -28.69 0.99 -39.54
CA LYS A 55 -29.52 1.67 -40.51
C LYS A 55 -29.74 0.81 -41.75
N ILE A 56 -28.65 0.32 -42.36
CA ILE A 56 -28.70 -0.52 -43.55
C ILE A 56 -29.48 -1.83 -43.27
N SER A 57 -29.29 -2.44 -42.11
CA SER A 57 -30.04 -3.66 -41.73
C SER A 57 -31.57 -3.47 -41.72
N LYS A 58 -32.04 -2.27 -41.34
CA LYS A 58 -33.46 -1.92 -41.41
C LYS A 58 -33.93 -1.71 -42.88
N GLU A 59 -33.09 -1.06 -43.69
CA GLU A 59 -33.38 -0.81 -45.12
C GLU A 59 -33.47 -2.09 -45.92
N ILE A 60 -32.63 -3.09 -45.67
CA ILE A 60 -32.68 -4.42 -46.34
C ILE A 60 -34.06 -5.03 -46.24
N GLY A 61 -34.73 -4.98 -45.07
CA GLY A 61 -36.06 -5.52 -44.87
C GLY A 61 -37.13 -4.78 -45.67
N ILE A 62 -36.95 -3.50 -45.96
CA ILE A 62 -37.85 -2.69 -46.80
C ILE A 62 -37.64 -3.02 -48.27
N LEU A 63 -36.36 -3.05 -48.73
CA LEU A 63 -36.00 -3.34 -50.13
C LEU A 63 -36.51 -4.72 -50.59
N PHE A 64 -36.45 -5.73 -49.71
CA PHE A 64 -37.03 -7.05 -50.00
C PHE A 64 -38.56 -7.00 -50.17
N ARG A 65 -39.26 -6.21 -49.34
CA ARG A 65 -40.73 -6.06 -49.47
C ARG A 65 -41.13 -5.31 -50.74
N GLU A 66 -40.27 -4.39 -51.20
CA GLU A 66 -40.49 -3.63 -52.45
C GLU A 66 -40.06 -4.39 -53.72
N GLY A 67 -39.52 -5.61 -53.59
CA GLY A 67 -39.03 -6.42 -54.72
C GLY A 67 -37.70 -5.98 -55.33
N LYS A 68 -36.97 -5.04 -54.69
CA LYS A 68 -35.69 -4.48 -55.15
C LYS A 68 -34.53 -5.38 -54.74
N LYS A 69 -34.42 -6.53 -55.36
CA LYS A 69 -33.49 -7.59 -54.93
C LYS A 69 -32.02 -7.19 -55.09
N GLU A 70 -31.66 -6.55 -56.21
CA GLU A 70 -30.26 -6.12 -56.45
C GLU A 70 -29.78 -5.08 -55.41
N GLU A 71 -30.65 -4.11 -55.07
CA GLU A 71 -30.33 -3.11 -54.01
C GLU A 71 -30.22 -3.76 -52.64
N ALA A 72 -31.07 -4.76 -52.35
CA ALA A 72 -31.03 -5.51 -51.11
C ALA A 72 -29.75 -6.36 -50.99
N ASP A 73 -29.27 -6.96 -52.06
CA ASP A 73 -28.04 -7.75 -52.08
C ASP A 73 -26.78 -6.84 -51.94
N ALA A 74 -26.75 -5.68 -52.60
CA ALA A 74 -25.70 -4.66 -52.37
C ALA A 74 -25.67 -4.15 -50.92
N ALA A 75 -26.84 -3.94 -50.33
CA ALA A 75 -26.94 -3.54 -48.92
C ALA A 75 -26.44 -4.64 -47.96
N LYS A 76 -26.65 -5.92 -48.27
CA LYS A 76 -26.08 -7.04 -47.49
C LYS A 76 -24.54 -7.07 -47.59
N GLU A 77 -24.01 -6.90 -48.81
CA GLU A 77 -22.55 -6.84 -49.01
C GLU A 77 -21.93 -5.71 -48.17
N ARG A 78 -22.53 -4.52 -48.23
CA ARG A 78 -22.12 -3.38 -47.40
C ARG A 78 -22.20 -3.68 -45.92
N THR A 79 -23.22 -4.40 -45.43
CA THR A 79 -23.33 -4.85 -44.05
C THR A 79 -22.20 -5.81 -43.66
N SER A 80 -21.78 -6.67 -44.58
CA SER A 80 -20.66 -7.59 -44.35
C SER A 80 -19.34 -6.87 -44.24
N GLU A 81 -19.07 -5.90 -45.12
CA GLU A 81 -17.88 -5.01 -45.01
C GLU A 81 -17.85 -4.25 -43.68
N LEU A 82 -18.99 -3.68 -43.28
CA LEU A 82 -19.09 -2.96 -42.00
C LEU A 82 -18.80 -3.87 -40.79
N LYS A 83 -19.28 -5.11 -40.83
CA LYS A 83 -18.99 -6.11 -39.78
C LYS A 83 -17.48 -6.41 -39.67
N GLU A 84 -16.81 -6.57 -40.80
CA GLU A 84 -15.38 -6.82 -40.83
C GLU A 84 -14.60 -5.61 -40.32
N ASN A 85 -14.97 -4.40 -40.72
CA ASN A 85 -14.40 -3.16 -40.23
C ASN A 85 -14.59 -3.00 -38.72
N ILE A 86 -15.78 -3.24 -38.19
CA ILE A 86 -16.07 -3.19 -36.75
C ILE A 86 -15.17 -4.17 -35.99
N LYS A 87 -15.06 -5.41 -36.48
CA LYS A 87 -14.19 -6.41 -35.86
C LYS A 87 -12.74 -5.95 -35.80
N ASN A 88 -12.22 -5.40 -36.90
CA ASN A 88 -10.86 -4.88 -36.99
C ASN A 88 -10.64 -3.69 -36.03
N PHE A 89 -11.60 -2.75 -35.93
CA PHE A 89 -11.52 -1.65 -34.97
C PHE A 89 -11.55 -2.15 -33.51
N ASP A 90 -12.40 -3.12 -33.18
CA ASP A 90 -12.50 -3.67 -31.85
C ASP A 90 -11.23 -4.44 -31.46
N GLU A 91 -10.55 -5.15 -32.39
CA GLU A 91 -9.26 -5.80 -32.18
C GLU A 91 -8.14 -4.77 -31.92
N GLN A 92 -8.06 -3.72 -32.76
CA GLN A 92 -7.08 -2.64 -32.56
C GLN A 92 -7.33 -1.89 -31.25
N PHE A 93 -8.57 -1.64 -30.90
CA PHE A 93 -8.95 -1.00 -29.63
C PHE A 93 -8.47 -1.81 -28.43
N SER A 94 -8.69 -3.14 -28.45
CA SER A 94 -8.24 -4.03 -27.38
C SER A 94 -6.71 -4.04 -27.23
N ALA A 95 -5.98 -4.08 -28.34
CA ALA A 95 -4.51 -4.02 -28.32
C ALA A 95 -3.98 -2.69 -27.74
N ILE A 96 -4.64 -1.57 -28.05
CA ILE A 96 -4.29 -0.27 -27.47
C ILE A 96 -4.61 -0.23 -25.98
N GLU A 97 -5.75 -0.78 -25.54
CA GLU A 97 -6.09 -0.84 -24.12
C GLU A 97 -5.05 -1.62 -23.31
N GLU A 98 -4.61 -2.76 -23.81
CA GLU A 98 -3.57 -3.56 -23.18
C GLU A 98 -2.25 -2.78 -23.06
N LYS A 99 -1.82 -2.14 -24.13
CA LYS A 99 -0.59 -1.33 -24.15
C LYS A 99 -0.67 -0.13 -23.21
N VAL A 100 -1.81 0.56 -23.17
CA VAL A 100 -2.05 1.66 -22.22
C VAL A 100 -2.00 1.16 -20.78
N TYR A 101 -2.59 0.01 -20.50
CA TYR A 101 -2.55 -0.61 -19.18
C TYR A 101 -1.10 -0.92 -18.74
N GLU A 102 -0.30 -1.54 -19.61
CA GLU A 102 1.11 -1.83 -19.35
C GLU A 102 1.94 -0.57 -19.05
N LEU A 103 1.66 0.53 -19.71
CA LEU A 103 2.30 1.82 -19.45
C LEU A 103 1.84 2.45 -18.14
N LEU A 104 0.53 2.42 -17.87
CA LEU A 104 -0.05 2.98 -16.64
C LEU A 104 0.46 2.29 -15.36
N VAL A 105 0.70 0.97 -15.39
CA VAL A 105 1.26 0.24 -14.23
C VAL A 105 2.71 0.58 -13.94
N GLN A 106 3.42 1.22 -14.89
CA GLN A 106 4.80 1.67 -14.69
C GLN A 106 4.88 3.04 -14.01
N LEU A 107 3.81 3.84 -14.05
CA LEU A 107 3.80 5.17 -13.46
C LEU A 107 3.55 5.11 -11.95
N PRO A 108 4.42 5.70 -11.12
CA PRO A 108 4.16 5.84 -9.70
C PRO A 108 3.04 6.84 -9.43
N ASN A 109 2.53 6.85 -8.20
CA ASN A 109 1.57 7.85 -7.77
C ASN A 109 2.20 9.25 -7.71
N LEU A 110 1.39 10.27 -7.93
CA LEU A 110 1.83 11.67 -7.85
C LEU A 110 2.09 12.08 -6.40
N PRO A 111 3.24 12.66 -6.09
CA PRO A 111 3.49 13.20 -4.76
C PRO A 111 2.63 14.46 -4.51
N HIS A 112 2.18 14.60 -3.27
CA HIS A 112 1.52 15.82 -2.79
C HIS A 112 2.48 17.01 -2.87
N ASP A 113 1.95 18.23 -2.93
CA ASP A 113 2.76 19.44 -3.11
C ASP A 113 3.72 19.70 -1.94
N SER A 114 3.35 19.26 -0.72
CA SER A 114 4.18 19.38 0.48
C SER A 114 5.35 18.40 0.55
N VAL A 115 5.45 17.42 -0.34
CA VAL A 115 6.56 16.46 -0.37
C VAL A 115 7.84 17.19 -0.78
N PRO A 116 8.91 17.13 0.04
CA PRO A 116 10.18 17.74 -0.30
C PRO A 116 10.88 17.00 -1.46
N PHE A 117 11.71 17.73 -2.20
CA PHE A 117 12.66 17.10 -3.11
C PHE A 117 13.75 16.39 -2.32
N GLY A 118 14.21 15.25 -2.83
CA GLY A 118 15.28 14.47 -2.22
C GLY A 118 15.53 13.19 -2.99
N LYS A 119 16.69 12.56 -2.71
CA LYS A 119 17.13 11.33 -3.40
C LYS A 119 16.91 10.08 -2.57
N GLY A 120 16.95 10.20 -1.25
CA GLY A 120 16.85 9.08 -0.31
C GLY A 120 16.59 9.53 1.11
N ALA A 121 16.73 8.60 2.06
CA ALA A 121 16.38 8.79 3.46
C ALA A 121 17.10 9.97 4.17
N GLU A 122 18.28 10.35 3.70
CA GLU A 122 19.06 11.49 4.20
C GLU A 122 18.40 12.84 3.95
N ASP A 123 17.50 12.91 2.96
CA ASP A 123 16.78 14.13 2.58
C ASP A 123 15.38 14.23 3.20
N ASN A 124 15.01 13.28 4.05
CA ASN A 124 13.74 13.29 4.77
C ASN A 124 13.70 14.41 5.80
N GLU A 125 12.56 15.06 5.93
CA GLU A 125 12.36 16.18 6.84
C GLU A 125 11.88 15.71 8.21
N VAL A 126 12.63 16.01 9.28
CA VAL A 126 12.17 15.78 10.66
C VAL A 126 11.10 16.82 11.01
N VAL A 127 9.84 16.41 11.08
CA VAL A 127 8.72 17.32 11.39
C VAL A 127 8.41 17.38 12.90
N LYS A 128 8.77 16.34 13.65
CA LYS A 128 8.53 16.29 15.09
C LYS A 128 9.52 15.36 15.79
N LYS A 129 9.80 15.65 17.07
CA LYS A 129 10.56 14.79 17.99
C LYS A 129 9.88 14.75 19.34
N GLY A 130 10.01 13.64 20.07
CA GLY A 130 9.50 13.49 21.43
C GLY A 130 10.18 12.34 22.19
N GLY A 131 9.87 12.26 23.47
CA GLY A 131 10.53 11.34 24.39
C GLY A 131 11.97 11.72 24.72
N GLU A 132 12.51 11.17 25.81
CA GLU A 132 13.88 11.40 26.25
C GLU A 132 14.73 10.17 25.93
N VAL A 133 15.92 10.39 25.36
CA VAL A 133 16.88 9.32 25.11
C VAL A 133 17.48 8.90 26.45
N PRO A 134 17.30 7.63 26.87
CA PRO A 134 17.82 7.19 28.16
C PRO A 134 19.36 7.17 28.16
N THR A 135 19.95 7.53 29.33
CA THR A 135 21.35 7.31 29.56
C THR A 135 21.55 5.88 30.06
N LEU A 136 22.14 5.05 29.23
CA LEU A 136 22.41 3.66 29.56
C LEU A 136 23.71 3.52 30.34
N GLN A 137 23.85 2.43 31.11
CA GLN A 137 25.09 2.03 31.78
C GLN A 137 26.20 1.75 30.75
N GLU A 138 27.48 1.82 31.21
CA GLU A 138 28.65 1.68 30.33
C GLU A 138 28.68 0.34 29.56
N ASN A 139 28.18 -0.74 30.18
CA ASN A 139 28.12 -2.09 29.63
C ASN A 139 26.73 -2.45 29.07
N ALA A 140 25.93 -1.50 28.65
CA ALA A 140 24.65 -1.74 28.06
C ALA A 140 24.76 -2.60 26.80
N LEU A 141 23.85 -3.59 26.69
CA LEU A 141 23.87 -4.59 25.64
C LEU A 141 22.82 -4.26 24.53
N PRO A 142 23.10 -4.58 23.27
CA PRO A 142 22.11 -4.52 22.21
C PRO A 142 21.08 -5.64 22.37
N HIS A 143 19.91 -5.47 21.76
CA HIS A 143 18.76 -6.36 21.96
C HIS A 143 19.04 -7.83 21.64
N TRP A 144 19.90 -8.17 20.69
CA TRP A 144 20.23 -9.57 20.39
C TRP A 144 21.04 -10.24 21.50
N GLU A 145 21.86 -9.51 22.25
CA GLU A 145 22.58 -10.02 23.42
C GLU A 145 21.65 -10.11 24.64
N LEU A 146 20.76 -9.12 24.83
CA LEU A 146 19.71 -9.18 25.85
C LEU A 146 18.74 -10.35 25.61
N ALA A 147 18.37 -10.57 24.36
CA ALA A 147 17.53 -11.69 23.96
C ALA A 147 18.15 -13.05 24.29
N ALA A 148 19.44 -13.19 24.08
CA ALA A 148 20.19 -14.40 24.47
C ALA A 148 20.34 -14.52 26.00
N LYS A 149 20.74 -13.44 26.67
CA LYS A 149 20.94 -13.39 28.14
C LYS A 149 19.69 -13.85 28.91
N TYR A 150 18.53 -13.34 28.52
CA TYR A 150 17.26 -13.62 29.19
C TYR A 150 16.41 -14.70 28.48
N ASN A 151 16.96 -15.39 27.48
CA ASN A 151 16.27 -16.43 26.70
C ASN A 151 14.91 -15.99 26.14
N LEU A 152 14.87 -14.81 25.55
CA LEU A 152 13.65 -14.19 25.05
C LEU A 152 13.37 -14.52 23.58
N ILE A 153 14.44 -14.59 22.77
CA ILE A 153 14.39 -14.82 21.32
C ILE A 153 15.56 -15.72 20.95
N ASP A 154 15.25 -16.80 20.26
CA ASP A 154 16.21 -17.78 19.79
C ASP A 154 16.39 -17.66 18.27
N PHE A 155 17.41 -16.95 17.85
CA PHE A 155 17.72 -16.72 16.44
C PHE A 155 18.32 -17.98 15.78
N GLU A 156 19.13 -18.77 16.53
CA GLU A 156 19.75 -20.00 16.02
C GLU A 156 18.70 -21.07 15.75
N LEU A 157 17.73 -21.22 16.65
CA LEU A 157 16.59 -22.11 16.43
C LEU A 157 15.78 -21.69 15.20
N GLY A 158 15.59 -20.39 14.98
CA GLY A 158 14.95 -19.85 13.79
C GLY A 158 15.68 -20.25 12.51
N VAL A 159 17.01 -20.13 12.51
CA VAL A 159 17.85 -20.57 11.38
C VAL A 159 17.69 -22.09 11.13
N LYS A 160 17.65 -22.90 12.20
CA LYS A 160 17.44 -24.34 12.10
C LYS A 160 16.09 -24.73 11.53
N LEU A 161 15.01 -23.98 11.88
CA LEU A 161 13.64 -24.31 11.47
C LEU A 161 13.33 -23.86 10.04
N THR A 162 13.84 -22.68 9.64
CA THR A 162 13.44 -22.03 8.38
C THR A 162 14.61 -21.41 7.65
N GLY A 163 15.44 -20.63 8.35
CA GLY A 163 16.55 -19.83 7.80
C GLY A 163 16.76 -18.56 8.58
N ALA A 164 17.75 -17.75 8.18
CA ALA A 164 17.98 -16.44 8.77
C ALA A 164 16.76 -15.52 8.59
N GLY A 165 16.51 -14.62 9.55
CA GLY A 165 15.39 -13.68 9.49
C GLY A 165 14.03 -14.23 9.96
N PHE A 166 14.01 -15.43 10.58
CA PHE A 166 12.83 -16.04 11.17
C PHE A 166 13.07 -16.31 12.67
N PRO A 167 12.93 -15.29 13.55
CA PRO A 167 13.22 -15.43 14.98
C PRO A 167 12.16 -16.29 15.68
N VAL A 168 12.59 -17.02 16.73
CA VAL A 168 11.69 -17.78 17.61
C VAL A 168 11.59 -17.09 18.96
N TYR A 169 10.45 -16.49 19.25
CA TYR A 169 10.19 -15.88 20.55
C TYR A 169 9.90 -16.92 21.61
N ARG A 170 10.44 -16.75 22.83
CA ARG A 170 10.34 -17.72 23.93
C ARG A 170 9.97 -17.03 25.26
N GLY A 171 9.31 -17.75 26.15
CA GLY A 171 9.05 -17.34 27.52
C GLY A 171 8.49 -15.91 27.66
N LYS A 172 9.19 -15.05 28.45
CA LYS A 172 8.81 -13.65 28.63
C LYS A 172 8.89 -12.84 27.32
N GLY A 173 9.77 -13.21 26.37
CA GLY A 173 9.82 -12.59 25.05
C GLY A 173 8.56 -12.82 24.20
N SER A 174 8.08 -14.08 24.14
CA SER A 174 6.81 -14.40 23.49
C SER A 174 5.61 -13.73 24.17
N ARG A 175 5.64 -13.61 25.50
CA ARG A 175 4.59 -12.92 26.24
C ARG A 175 4.58 -11.42 25.94
N LEU A 176 5.75 -10.76 25.88
CA LEU A 176 5.91 -9.36 25.51
C LEU A 176 5.39 -9.09 24.08
N GLN A 177 5.74 -9.97 23.11
CA GLN A 177 5.25 -9.87 21.73
C GLN A 177 3.72 -9.86 21.67
N ARG A 178 3.08 -10.81 22.35
CA ARG A 178 1.62 -10.91 22.40
C ARG A 178 0.98 -9.74 23.18
N ALA A 179 1.65 -9.24 24.23
CA ALA A 179 1.20 -8.09 24.98
C ALA A 179 1.14 -6.82 24.12
N LEU A 180 2.16 -6.59 23.29
CA LEU A 180 2.20 -5.50 22.32
C LEU A 180 1.07 -5.61 21.27
N ILE A 181 0.82 -6.80 20.74
CA ILE A 181 -0.27 -7.04 19.78
C ILE A 181 -1.61 -6.61 20.41
N ASN A 182 -1.92 -7.14 21.61
CA ASN A 182 -3.17 -6.85 22.29
C ASN A 182 -3.30 -5.35 22.63
N PHE A 183 -2.22 -4.75 23.12
CA PHE A 183 -2.20 -3.32 23.43
C PHE A 183 -2.50 -2.45 22.19
N PHE A 184 -1.84 -2.72 21.07
CA PHE A 184 -2.04 -1.95 19.84
C PHE A 184 -3.45 -2.14 19.26
N LEU A 185 -4.00 -3.35 19.30
CA LEU A 185 -5.37 -3.62 18.85
C LEU A 185 -6.40 -2.92 19.75
N ASP A 186 -6.22 -2.96 21.06
CA ASP A 186 -7.13 -2.28 22.00
C ASP A 186 -7.09 -0.75 21.80
N GLU A 187 -5.90 -0.17 21.62
CA GLU A 187 -5.75 1.25 21.33
C GLU A 187 -6.40 1.65 19.98
N ALA A 188 -6.26 0.81 18.96
CA ALA A 188 -6.91 1.05 17.66
C ALA A 188 -8.45 0.97 17.81
N ARG A 189 -8.99 -0.01 18.54
CA ARG A 189 -10.43 -0.10 18.83
C ARG A 189 -10.93 1.12 19.62
N ASN A 190 -10.17 1.58 20.62
CA ASN A 190 -10.49 2.79 21.37
C ASN A 190 -10.50 4.05 20.49
N ALA A 191 -9.71 4.06 19.41
CA ALA A 191 -9.70 5.12 18.38
C ALA A 191 -10.79 4.94 17.30
N GLY A 192 -11.69 3.96 17.46
CA GLY A 192 -12.85 3.74 16.59
C GLY A 192 -12.56 2.88 15.35
N TYR A 193 -11.47 2.11 15.35
CA TYR A 193 -11.20 1.15 14.28
C TYR A 193 -11.94 -0.17 14.54
N GLU A 194 -12.53 -0.74 13.50
CA GLU A 194 -13.06 -2.09 13.48
C GLU A 194 -11.90 -3.09 13.30
N GLU A 195 -11.80 -4.06 14.21
CA GLU A 195 -10.78 -5.10 14.15
C GLU A 195 -11.17 -6.18 13.13
N ILE A 196 -10.25 -6.48 12.23
CA ILE A 196 -10.38 -7.50 11.18
C ILE A 196 -9.30 -8.54 11.35
N GLN A 197 -9.64 -9.81 11.25
CA GLN A 197 -8.69 -10.91 11.14
C GLN A 197 -8.64 -11.42 9.70
N PRO A 198 -7.68 -10.95 8.87
CA PRO A 198 -7.61 -11.29 7.46
C PRO A 198 -6.86 -12.61 7.23
N PRO A 199 -7.02 -13.23 6.04
CA PRO A 199 -6.13 -14.33 5.61
C PRO A 199 -4.69 -13.84 5.40
N LEU A 200 -3.71 -14.72 5.65
CA LEU A 200 -2.28 -14.43 5.47
C LEU A 200 -1.79 -14.68 4.04
N VAL A 201 -2.64 -15.23 3.19
CA VAL A 201 -2.39 -15.44 1.76
C VAL A 201 -3.44 -14.71 0.94
N VAL A 202 -3.03 -14.15 -0.20
CA VAL A 202 -3.90 -13.38 -1.09
C VAL A 202 -3.69 -13.81 -2.55
N ASN A 203 -4.71 -13.59 -3.39
CA ASN A 203 -4.59 -13.79 -4.83
C ASN A 203 -3.90 -12.58 -5.51
N GLU A 204 -3.53 -12.75 -6.77
CA GLU A 204 -2.87 -11.76 -7.59
C GLU A 204 -3.65 -10.43 -7.66
N ALA A 205 -4.98 -10.50 -7.82
CA ALA A 205 -5.82 -9.30 -7.88
C ALA A 205 -5.76 -8.46 -6.59
N SER A 206 -5.58 -9.09 -5.43
CA SER A 206 -5.40 -8.39 -4.16
C SER A 206 -4.03 -7.74 -4.06
N GLY A 207 -2.97 -8.42 -4.47
CA GLY A 207 -1.62 -7.84 -4.53
C GLY A 207 -1.54 -6.66 -5.52
N PHE A 208 -2.24 -6.77 -6.65
CA PHE A 208 -2.33 -5.68 -7.63
C PHE A 208 -3.10 -4.48 -7.08
N GLY A 209 -4.20 -4.72 -6.36
CA GLY A 209 -5.08 -3.67 -5.85
C GLY A 209 -4.37 -2.63 -4.99
N THR A 210 -3.47 -3.06 -4.13
CA THR A 210 -2.69 -2.19 -3.23
C THR A 210 -1.30 -1.81 -3.79
N GLY A 211 -0.86 -2.45 -4.89
CA GLY A 211 0.35 -2.05 -5.60
C GLY A 211 1.59 -2.87 -5.28
N GLN A 212 1.47 -3.97 -4.55
CA GLN A 212 2.57 -4.93 -4.36
C GLN A 212 2.88 -5.72 -5.64
N LEU A 213 1.89 -5.87 -6.52
CA LEU A 213 2.09 -6.46 -7.84
C LEU A 213 1.89 -5.41 -8.94
N PRO A 214 2.66 -5.50 -10.05
CA PRO A 214 3.75 -6.45 -10.29
C PRO A 214 4.93 -6.24 -9.35
N ASP A 215 5.46 -7.32 -8.77
CA ASP A 215 6.59 -7.30 -7.81
C ASP A 215 7.92 -7.12 -8.54
N LYS A 216 8.28 -5.87 -8.82
CA LYS A 216 9.51 -5.51 -9.53
C LYS A 216 10.78 -5.76 -8.70
N GLU A 217 10.65 -5.78 -7.37
CA GLU A 217 11.76 -5.91 -6.44
C GLU A 217 11.92 -7.34 -5.89
N GLY A 218 11.00 -8.24 -6.20
CA GLY A 218 11.03 -9.63 -5.75
C GLY A 218 10.79 -9.78 -4.24
N GLN A 219 9.96 -8.90 -3.64
CA GLN A 219 9.74 -8.86 -2.19
C GLN A 219 8.70 -9.87 -1.70
N MET A 220 7.78 -10.31 -2.55
CA MET A 220 6.69 -11.19 -2.15
C MET A 220 7.08 -12.67 -2.20
N TYR A 221 6.69 -13.42 -1.17
CA TYR A 221 6.70 -14.88 -1.22
C TYR A 221 5.53 -15.37 -2.07
N HIS A 222 5.81 -16.17 -3.10
CA HIS A 222 4.82 -16.72 -4.01
C HIS A 222 4.65 -18.22 -3.83
N VAL A 223 3.43 -18.67 -3.55
CA VAL A 223 3.02 -20.07 -3.50
C VAL A 223 2.62 -20.49 -4.91
N THR A 224 3.56 -21.03 -5.66
CA THR A 224 3.44 -21.22 -7.12
C THR A 224 2.35 -22.20 -7.54
N LEU A 225 2.09 -23.27 -6.77
CA LEU A 225 1.09 -24.28 -7.09
C LEU A 225 -0.34 -23.73 -7.08
N ASP A 226 -0.63 -22.84 -6.13
CA ASP A 226 -1.97 -22.28 -5.92
C ASP A 226 -2.11 -20.87 -6.49
N ASN A 227 -1.03 -20.29 -7.01
CA ASN A 227 -0.93 -18.89 -7.44
C ASN A 227 -1.40 -17.90 -6.35
N LEU A 228 -0.92 -18.11 -5.13
CA LEU A 228 -1.18 -17.26 -3.98
C LEU A 228 0.11 -16.59 -3.50
N TYR A 229 -0.05 -15.48 -2.79
CA TYR A 229 1.06 -14.70 -2.25
C TYR A 229 0.91 -14.58 -0.74
N LEU A 230 1.99 -14.80 0.03
CA LEU A 230 2.03 -14.45 1.44
C LEU A 230 2.01 -12.91 1.58
N ILE A 231 1.21 -12.41 2.50
CA ILE A 231 1.06 -10.95 2.67
C ILE A 231 2.31 -10.31 3.27
N PRO A 232 2.81 -9.19 2.69
CA PRO A 232 3.89 -8.41 3.28
C PRO A 232 3.40 -7.44 4.35
N THR A 233 2.08 -7.26 4.47
CA THR A 233 1.36 -6.34 5.36
C THR A 233 -0.14 -6.66 5.33
N ALA A 234 -0.84 -6.45 6.45
CA ALA A 234 -2.29 -6.57 6.50
C ALA A 234 -3.01 -5.52 5.63
N GLU A 235 -2.33 -4.45 5.22
CA GLU A 235 -2.84 -3.50 4.23
C GLU A 235 -3.47 -4.21 3.03
N VAL A 236 -2.78 -5.23 2.49
CA VAL A 236 -3.22 -5.92 1.27
C VAL A 236 -4.61 -6.53 1.42
N PRO A 237 -4.86 -7.47 2.34
CA PRO A 237 -6.20 -8.05 2.48
C PRO A 237 -7.23 -7.05 3.00
N VAL A 238 -6.89 -6.17 3.94
CA VAL A 238 -7.85 -5.24 4.56
C VAL A 238 -8.34 -4.19 3.57
N THR A 239 -7.45 -3.58 2.78
CA THR A 239 -7.86 -2.62 1.74
C THR A 239 -8.70 -3.30 0.65
N ASN A 240 -8.40 -4.56 0.33
CA ASN A 240 -9.14 -5.35 -0.67
C ASN A 240 -10.56 -5.76 -0.24
N ILE A 241 -10.95 -5.62 1.03
CA ILE A 241 -12.35 -5.76 1.48
C ILE A 241 -13.28 -4.84 0.66
N TYR A 242 -12.75 -3.70 0.23
CA TYR A 242 -13.47 -2.67 -0.51
C TYR A 242 -13.29 -2.75 -2.03
N ARG A 243 -12.60 -3.78 -2.56
CA ARG A 243 -12.42 -3.98 -3.99
C ARG A 243 -13.76 -4.19 -4.70
N ASP A 244 -13.92 -3.57 -5.88
CA ASP A 244 -15.12 -3.58 -6.73
C ASP A 244 -16.39 -3.05 -6.02
N ARG A 245 -16.24 -2.17 -5.02
CA ARG A 245 -17.36 -1.58 -4.27
C ARG A 245 -17.61 -0.12 -4.59
N ILE A 246 -18.89 0.27 -4.49
CA ILE A 246 -19.33 1.66 -4.43
C ILE A 246 -19.92 1.85 -3.05
N VAL A 247 -19.27 2.70 -2.23
CA VAL A 247 -19.69 3.00 -0.86
C VAL A 247 -20.45 4.33 -0.80
N ASP A 248 -21.25 4.55 0.24
CA ASP A 248 -21.93 5.82 0.43
C ASP A 248 -20.99 6.84 1.09
N ALA A 249 -20.98 8.09 0.60
CA ALA A 249 -20.13 9.15 1.14
C ALA A 249 -20.37 9.44 2.63
N LYS A 250 -21.62 9.27 3.09
CA LYS A 250 -22.00 9.49 4.50
C LYS A 250 -21.38 8.50 5.48
N ASP A 251 -20.97 7.31 5.00
CA ASP A 251 -20.38 6.27 5.83
C ASP A 251 -18.84 6.39 5.92
N LEU A 252 -18.23 7.35 5.17
CA LEU A 252 -16.79 7.59 5.21
C LEU A 252 -16.41 8.47 6.41
N PRO A 253 -15.24 8.21 7.04
CA PRO A 253 -14.26 7.20 6.68
C PRO A 253 -14.58 5.81 7.27
N TYR A 254 -14.33 4.74 6.49
CA TYR A 254 -14.21 3.39 7.08
C TYR A 254 -12.85 3.26 7.76
N LYS A 255 -12.83 2.75 8.98
CA LYS A 255 -11.62 2.59 9.80
C LYS A 255 -11.48 1.12 10.18
N ASN A 256 -10.41 0.46 9.73
CA ASN A 256 -10.13 -0.93 10.03
C ASN A 256 -8.74 -1.08 10.64
N THR A 257 -8.59 -2.04 11.58
CA THR A 257 -7.30 -2.47 12.11
C THR A 257 -7.17 -3.97 11.98
N ALA A 258 -5.94 -4.44 11.78
CA ALA A 258 -5.67 -5.87 11.73
C ALA A 258 -4.27 -6.18 12.26
N TYR A 259 -4.16 -7.24 13.04
CA TYR A 259 -2.90 -7.91 13.31
C TYR A 259 -2.63 -8.97 12.25
N SER A 260 -1.39 -9.07 11.80
CA SER A 260 -0.93 -10.18 10.98
C SER A 260 0.56 -10.45 11.13
N ALA A 261 0.96 -11.71 10.92
CA ALA A 261 2.29 -12.00 10.46
C ALA A 261 2.47 -11.44 9.05
N CYS A 262 3.63 -10.82 8.80
CA CYS A 262 4.01 -10.22 7.53
C CYS A 262 5.24 -10.96 6.98
N PHE A 263 5.28 -11.16 5.68
CA PHE A 263 6.33 -11.95 5.02
C PHE A 263 6.99 -11.12 3.92
N ARG A 264 8.30 -10.89 4.03
CA ARG A 264 9.09 -10.15 3.04
C ARG A 264 10.35 -10.93 2.69
N ARG A 265 10.66 -11.03 1.40
CA ARG A 265 11.88 -11.73 0.95
C ARG A 265 13.15 -10.94 1.26
N GLU A 266 13.03 -9.65 1.58
CA GLU A 266 14.15 -8.76 1.87
C GLU A 266 15.23 -8.82 0.78
N ALA A 267 14.81 -8.95 -0.48
CA ALA A 267 15.69 -9.10 -1.62
C ALA A 267 16.63 -7.88 -1.73
N GLY A 268 17.93 -8.14 -1.85
CA GLY A 268 18.94 -7.08 -1.96
C GLY A 268 19.43 -6.51 -0.62
N SER A 269 18.93 -6.99 0.51
CA SER A 269 19.33 -6.48 1.84
C SER A 269 20.51 -7.27 2.40
N TYR A 270 21.73 -6.75 2.20
CA TYR A 270 22.95 -7.31 2.74
C TYR A 270 23.68 -6.25 3.57
N GLY A 271 24.14 -6.60 4.80
CA GLY A 271 24.97 -5.70 5.59
C GLY A 271 24.73 -5.73 7.11
N LYS A 272 25.21 -4.73 7.82
CA LYS A 272 25.21 -4.63 9.30
C LYS A 272 23.81 -4.47 9.91
N ASP A 273 22.86 -3.92 9.16
CA ASP A 273 21.49 -3.62 9.64
C ASP A 273 20.55 -4.83 9.68
N VAL A 274 21.04 -6.02 9.34
CA VAL A 274 20.25 -7.27 9.36
C VAL A 274 20.35 -8.03 10.69
N ARG A 275 21.12 -7.53 11.67
CA ARG A 275 21.35 -8.25 12.93
C ARG A 275 20.14 -8.15 13.87
N GLY A 276 19.83 -9.27 14.54
CA GLY A 276 18.76 -9.33 15.54
C GLY A 276 17.37 -9.10 14.92
N LEU A 277 16.63 -8.13 15.45
CA LEU A 277 15.27 -7.79 15.03
C LEU A 277 15.20 -6.65 14.01
N ASN A 278 16.32 -6.14 13.54
CA ASN A 278 16.34 -4.96 12.68
C ASN A 278 15.72 -5.21 11.31
N ARG A 279 15.90 -6.44 10.76
CA ARG A 279 15.36 -6.83 9.45
C ARG A 279 15.04 -8.31 9.42
N LEU A 280 13.79 -8.66 9.12
CA LEU A 280 13.27 -10.00 9.23
C LEU A 280 12.46 -10.40 7.99
N HIS A 281 12.51 -11.69 7.63
CA HIS A 281 11.68 -12.28 6.59
C HIS A 281 10.23 -12.54 7.05
N GLN A 282 10.06 -12.79 8.35
CA GLN A 282 8.76 -12.90 9.00
C GLN A 282 8.74 -12.03 10.25
N PHE A 283 7.71 -11.19 10.38
CA PHE A 283 7.51 -10.32 11.54
C PHE A 283 6.03 -10.02 11.77
N ASP A 284 5.71 -9.62 12.99
CA ASP A 284 4.35 -9.25 13.38
C ASP A 284 4.12 -7.74 13.28
N LYS A 285 2.94 -7.35 12.82
CA LYS A 285 2.52 -5.96 12.65
C LYS A 285 1.03 -5.78 12.92
N VAL A 286 0.69 -4.72 13.63
CA VAL A 286 -0.67 -4.20 13.64
C VAL A 286 -0.76 -3.09 12.60
N GLU A 287 -1.77 -3.17 11.75
CA GLU A 287 -2.00 -2.23 10.66
C GLU A 287 -3.32 -1.50 10.87
N VAL A 288 -3.38 -0.23 10.51
CA VAL A 288 -4.60 0.57 10.41
C VAL A 288 -4.82 1.00 8.97
N VAL A 289 -6.05 0.85 8.49
CA VAL A 289 -6.45 1.18 7.11
C VAL A 289 -7.69 2.07 7.18
N GLN A 290 -7.70 3.13 6.37
CA GLN A 290 -8.89 3.95 6.21
C GLN A 290 -9.25 4.15 4.74
N ILE A 291 -10.57 4.13 4.48
CA ILE A 291 -11.15 4.58 3.21
C ILE A 291 -11.81 5.91 3.48
N ALA A 292 -11.38 6.95 2.79
CA ALA A 292 -11.78 8.32 3.09
C ALA A 292 -12.37 9.05 1.87
N HIS A 293 -13.18 10.06 2.16
CA HIS A 293 -13.59 11.03 1.15
C HIS A 293 -12.35 11.85 0.71
N PRO A 294 -12.17 12.12 -0.60
CA PRO A 294 -11.00 12.84 -1.11
C PRO A 294 -10.73 14.17 -0.39
N ASP A 295 -11.78 14.98 -0.16
CA ASP A 295 -11.66 16.29 0.49
C ASP A 295 -11.24 16.24 1.96
N LYS A 296 -11.34 15.06 2.59
CA LYS A 296 -11.04 14.81 4.01
C LYS A 296 -9.79 13.98 4.23
N SER A 297 -9.22 13.39 3.18
CA SER A 297 -8.19 12.37 3.31
C SER A 297 -6.90 12.86 3.98
N TYR A 298 -6.56 14.14 3.86
CA TYR A 298 -5.39 14.71 4.54
C TYR A 298 -5.66 15.02 6.02
N GLU A 299 -6.89 15.40 6.39
CA GLU A 299 -7.30 15.49 7.79
C GLU A 299 -7.25 14.08 8.45
N VAL A 300 -7.72 13.06 7.72
CA VAL A 300 -7.65 11.65 8.14
C VAL A 300 -6.20 11.18 8.29
N LEU A 301 -5.29 11.58 7.40
CA LEU A 301 -3.86 11.27 7.52
C LEU A 301 -3.27 11.83 8.82
N GLU A 302 -3.58 13.09 9.15
CA GLU A 302 -3.12 13.73 10.39
C GLU A 302 -3.70 13.05 11.65
N GLU A 303 -4.95 12.57 11.61
CA GLU A 303 -5.54 11.76 12.68
C GLU A 303 -4.79 10.43 12.86
N MET A 304 -4.45 9.75 11.77
CA MET A 304 -3.69 8.51 11.80
C MET A 304 -2.28 8.72 12.35
N VAL A 305 -1.61 9.80 11.95
CA VAL A 305 -0.29 10.19 12.49
C VAL A 305 -0.37 10.43 14.00
N LYS A 306 -1.38 11.15 14.48
CA LYS A 306 -1.60 11.37 15.92
C LYS A 306 -1.89 10.06 16.68
N HIS A 307 -2.65 9.16 16.09
CA HIS A 307 -2.91 7.85 16.69
C HIS A 307 -1.61 7.06 16.87
N VAL A 308 -0.79 6.93 15.81
CA VAL A 308 0.49 6.21 15.87
C VAL A 308 1.45 6.90 16.84
N GLU A 309 1.53 8.24 16.86
CA GLU A 309 2.33 8.98 17.82
C GLU A 309 1.93 8.67 19.26
N SER A 310 0.64 8.58 19.56
CA SER A 310 0.14 8.26 20.89
C SER A 310 0.60 6.88 21.39
N LEU A 311 0.74 5.90 20.48
CA LEU A 311 1.25 4.57 20.83
C LEU A 311 2.70 4.61 21.28
N VAL A 312 3.55 5.32 20.53
CA VAL A 312 4.97 5.46 20.86
C VAL A 312 5.17 6.25 22.16
N GLN A 313 4.36 7.30 22.38
CA GLN A 313 4.36 8.08 23.63
C GLN A 313 3.95 7.23 24.84
N LYS A 314 2.92 6.40 24.72
CA LYS A 314 2.48 5.49 25.80
C LYS A 314 3.51 4.43 26.14
N LEU A 315 4.35 4.05 25.15
CA LEU A 315 5.49 3.16 25.38
C LEU A 315 6.71 3.89 25.98
N GLU A 316 6.64 5.21 26.17
CA GLU A 316 7.69 6.07 26.70
C GLU A 316 9.02 5.98 25.90
N LEU A 317 8.93 5.70 24.58
CA LEU A 317 10.09 5.59 23.70
C LEU A 317 10.48 6.95 23.11
N PRO A 318 11.77 7.28 23.01
CA PRO A 318 12.23 8.45 22.25
C PRO A 318 11.97 8.24 20.76
N TYR A 319 11.34 9.23 20.10
CA TYR A 319 10.92 9.11 18.72
C TYR A 319 11.14 10.38 17.91
N ARG A 320 11.14 10.21 16.58
CA ARG A 320 11.01 11.30 15.63
C ARG A 320 10.02 10.90 14.53
N ILE A 321 9.37 11.91 13.95
CA ILE A 321 8.46 11.77 12.80
C ILE A 321 9.13 12.44 11.62
N LEU A 322 9.24 11.72 10.52
CA LEU A 322 9.81 12.17 9.26
C LEU A 322 8.73 12.35 8.22
N ARG A 323 8.74 13.46 7.50
CA ARG A 323 8.04 13.57 6.22
C ARG A 323 8.99 13.12 5.14
N LEU A 324 8.62 12.06 4.41
CA LEU A 324 9.49 11.49 3.40
C LEU A 324 9.64 12.41 2.19
N CYS A 325 10.84 12.50 1.66
CA CYS A 325 11.12 13.14 0.38
C CYS A 325 10.68 12.26 -0.79
N GLY A 326 10.58 12.85 -1.97
CA GLY A 326 10.09 12.14 -3.16
C GLY A 326 10.89 10.89 -3.53
N GLY A 327 12.21 10.88 -3.27
CA GLY A 327 13.10 9.77 -3.60
C GLY A 327 13.03 8.58 -2.63
N ASP A 328 12.49 8.79 -1.42
CA ASP A 328 12.34 7.76 -0.39
C ASP A 328 10.90 7.23 -0.26
N MET A 329 9.94 7.92 -0.88
CA MET A 329 8.54 7.50 -0.86
C MET A 329 8.31 6.22 -1.68
N SER A 330 7.37 5.39 -1.19
CA SER A 330 6.92 4.22 -1.95
C SER A 330 6.32 4.59 -3.31
N PHE A 331 6.33 3.63 -4.24
CA PHE A 331 5.76 3.79 -5.58
C PHE A 331 4.30 4.27 -5.55
N THR A 332 3.51 3.81 -4.59
CA THR A 332 2.06 4.01 -4.53
C THR A 332 1.61 5.21 -3.70
N SER A 333 2.44 5.73 -2.78
CA SER A 333 2.05 6.80 -1.86
C SER A 333 2.10 8.20 -2.50
N ALA A 334 1.20 9.09 -2.06
CA ALA A 334 1.20 10.51 -2.39
C ALA A 334 1.87 11.37 -1.30
N LEU A 335 1.72 10.98 -0.04
CA LEU A 335 2.39 11.58 1.12
C LEU A 335 2.59 10.50 2.19
N THR A 336 3.78 10.46 2.79
CA THR A 336 4.14 9.49 3.82
C THR A 336 4.83 10.18 4.98
N TYR A 337 4.45 9.78 6.20
CA TYR A 337 5.16 10.07 7.44
C TYR A 337 5.70 8.79 8.03
N ASP A 338 7.02 8.74 8.31
CA ASP A 338 7.64 7.63 8.99
C ASP A 338 7.89 7.97 10.45
N PHE A 339 7.71 6.97 11.31
CA PHE A 339 8.06 7.03 12.71
C PHE A 339 9.31 6.23 12.96
N GLU A 340 10.27 6.84 13.62
CA GLU A 340 11.45 6.16 14.10
C GLU A 340 11.56 6.28 15.61
N VAL A 341 12.01 5.21 16.27
CA VAL A 341 12.37 5.20 17.68
C VAL A 341 13.88 5.08 17.83
N PHE A 342 14.44 5.73 18.84
CA PHE A 342 15.88 5.67 19.08
C PHE A 342 16.26 4.42 19.86
N SER A 343 17.16 3.63 19.31
CA SER A 343 17.81 2.50 19.98
C SER A 343 19.06 3.02 20.69
N ALA A 344 19.01 3.10 22.02
CA ALA A 344 20.08 3.72 22.79
C ALA A 344 21.38 2.89 22.84
N ALA A 345 21.27 1.56 22.78
CA ALA A 345 22.44 0.68 22.76
C ALA A 345 23.11 0.63 21.37
N GLN A 346 22.34 0.64 20.30
CA GLN A 346 22.86 0.71 18.93
C GLN A 346 23.23 2.13 18.50
N LYS A 347 22.74 3.16 19.22
CA LYS A 347 22.92 4.59 18.92
C LYS A 347 22.42 4.97 17.54
N MET A 348 21.26 4.43 17.15
CA MET A 348 20.63 4.67 15.85
C MET A 348 19.12 4.78 15.94
N TRP A 349 18.52 5.41 14.94
CA TRP A 349 17.08 5.46 14.75
C TRP A 349 16.59 4.21 14.03
N LEU A 350 15.48 3.65 14.49
CA LEU A 350 14.84 2.47 13.92
C LEU A 350 13.43 2.85 13.46
N GLU A 351 13.15 2.74 12.18
CA GLU A 351 11.81 2.93 11.63
C GLU A 351 10.85 1.86 12.18
N VAL A 352 9.74 2.28 12.76
CA VAL A 352 8.73 1.41 13.38
C VAL A 352 7.34 1.55 12.77
N SER A 353 7.11 2.58 11.98
CA SER A 353 5.84 2.81 11.28
C SER A 353 6.04 3.70 10.07
N SER A 354 5.22 3.46 9.07
CA SER A 354 5.01 4.33 7.92
C SER A 354 3.52 4.58 7.79
N VAL A 355 3.09 5.85 7.74
CA VAL A 355 1.68 6.25 7.62
C VAL A 355 1.51 7.03 6.32
N SER A 356 0.66 6.53 5.42
CA SER A 356 0.60 7.00 4.04
C SER A 356 -0.82 7.31 3.57
N ASN A 357 -0.93 8.36 2.75
CA ASN A 357 -2.09 8.63 1.91
C ASN A 357 -1.74 8.26 0.46
N PHE A 358 -2.56 7.42 -0.15
CA PHE A 358 -2.39 6.97 -1.55
C PHE A 358 -3.29 7.75 -2.50
N GLU A 359 -4.09 8.67 -1.99
CA GLU A 359 -5.14 9.33 -2.74
C GLU A 359 -6.00 8.31 -3.52
N SER A 360 -6.30 8.57 -4.77
CA SER A 360 -7.12 7.67 -5.61
C SER A 360 -6.32 6.54 -6.28
N PHE A 361 -5.01 6.45 -6.06
CA PHE A 361 -4.15 5.51 -6.80
C PHE A 361 -4.52 4.04 -6.58
N GLN A 362 -4.65 3.63 -5.32
CA GLN A 362 -5.10 2.27 -5.00
C GLN A 362 -6.59 2.10 -5.30
N ALA A 363 -7.43 3.08 -4.99
CA ALA A 363 -8.85 3.02 -5.27
C ALA A 363 -9.15 2.81 -6.76
N ASN A 364 -8.34 3.39 -7.66
CA ASN A 364 -8.46 3.15 -9.11
C ASN A 364 -8.13 1.71 -9.49
N ARG A 365 -7.10 1.09 -8.90
CA ARG A 365 -6.76 -0.34 -9.09
C ARG A 365 -7.83 -1.25 -8.53
N LEU A 366 -8.36 -0.92 -7.36
CA LEU A 366 -9.41 -1.64 -6.64
C LEU A 366 -10.80 -1.43 -7.26
N LYS A 367 -10.97 -0.47 -8.17
CA LYS A 367 -12.29 0.01 -8.64
C LYS A 367 -13.20 0.45 -7.48
N LEU A 368 -12.58 0.94 -6.39
CA LEU A 368 -13.26 1.46 -5.21
C LEU A 368 -13.75 2.87 -5.46
N ARG A 369 -15.05 3.07 -5.35
CA ARG A 369 -15.70 4.36 -5.56
C ARG A 369 -16.62 4.69 -4.39
N TYR A 370 -16.92 5.97 -4.25
CA TYR A 370 -17.98 6.44 -3.37
C TYR A 370 -19.06 7.17 -4.17
N ARG A 371 -20.26 7.19 -3.62
CA ARG A 371 -21.39 7.94 -4.16
C ARG A 371 -21.79 9.02 -3.17
N ASP A 372 -21.75 10.26 -3.64
CA ASP A 372 -22.30 11.41 -2.94
C ASP A 372 -23.81 11.54 -3.26
N GLU A 373 -24.63 11.96 -2.29
CA GLU A 373 -26.05 12.16 -2.49
C GLU A 373 -26.37 13.16 -3.62
N ASN A 374 -25.50 14.15 -3.80
CA ASN A 374 -25.63 15.20 -4.82
C ASN A 374 -24.95 14.86 -6.16
N SER A 375 -24.25 13.74 -6.27
CA SER A 375 -23.53 13.35 -7.49
C SER A 375 -24.21 12.19 -8.21
N LYS A 376 -24.49 12.38 -9.52
CA LYS A 376 -25.05 11.33 -10.37
C LYS A 376 -24.04 10.21 -10.70
N LYS A 377 -22.74 10.47 -10.57
CA LYS A 377 -21.66 9.55 -10.95
C LYS A 377 -20.79 9.22 -9.74
N PRO A 378 -20.53 7.91 -9.47
CA PRO A 378 -19.56 7.50 -8.46
C PRO A 378 -18.17 8.04 -8.79
N GLN A 379 -17.44 8.48 -7.74
CA GLN A 379 -16.08 8.99 -7.82
C GLN A 379 -15.11 8.05 -7.07
N LEU A 380 -13.82 8.11 -7.39
CA LEU A 380 -12.80 7.32 -6.69
C LEU A 380 -12.64 7.82 -5.25
N ALA A 381 -12.65 6.90 -4.30
CA ALA A 381 -12.31 7.19 -2.91
C ALA A 381 -10.79 7.37 -2.75
N HIS A 382 -10.34 7.85 -1.58
CA HIS A 382 -8.96 7.81 -1.16
C HIS A 382 -8.71 6.67 -0.19
N THR A 383 -7.53 6.05 -0.27
CA THR A 383 -7.09 5.00 0.66
C THR A 383 -5.90 5.49 1.47
N LEU A 384 -5.86 5.12 2.74
CA LEU A 384 -4.78 5.42 3.66
C LEU A 384 -4.44 4.17 4.47
N ASN A 385 -3.17 4.01 4.82
CA ASN A 385 -2.75 3.01 5.78
C ASN A 385 -1.65 3.51 6.70
N GLY A 386 -1.41 2.76 7.77
CA GLY A 386 -0.27 2.98 8.65
C GLY A 386 -0.01 1.79 9.54
N SER A 387 1.26 1.55 9.84
CA SER A 387 1.63 0.55 10.84
C SER A 387 1.40 1.10 12.24
N ALA A 388 0.64 0.39 13.06
CA ALA A 388 0.31 0.80 14.43
C ALA A 388 0.68 -0.27 15.48
N LEU A 389 1.89 -0.81 15.57
CA LEU A 389 3.19 -0.57 14.97
C LEU A 389 3.80 -1.87 14.41
N ALA A 390 5.00 -1.80 13.79
CA ALA A 390 5.81 -2.97 13.46
C ALA A 390 6.57 -3.44 14.71
N LEU A 391 6.25 -4.66 15.19
CA LEU A 391 6.65 -5.11 16.53
C LEU A 391 8.17 -5.35 16.73
N PRO A 392 8.92 -5.90 15.77
CA PRO A 392 10.31 -6.30 16.05
C PRO A 392 11.18 -5.15 16.53
N ARG A 393 11.13 -4.01 15.86
CA ARG A 393 11.94 -2.84 16.22
C ARG A 393 11.44 -2.14 17.48
N ILE A 394 10.14 -2.25 17.78
CA ILE A 394 9.57 -1.81 19.08
C ILE A 394 10.08 -2.70 20.20
N VAL A 395 10.09 -4.04 20.02
CA VAL A 395 10.67 -4.97 21.00
C VAL A 395 12.16 -4.66 21.20
N ALA A 396 12.91 -4.49 20.11
CA ALA A 396 14.34 -4.13 20.20
C ALA A 396 14.55 -2.84 21.02
N ALA A 397 13.79 -1.79 20.74
CA ALA A 397 13.87 -0.51 21.43
C ALA A 397 13.48 -0.63 22.92
N ILE A 398 12.42 -1.38 23.26
CA ILE A 398 12.04 -1.62 24.67
C ILE A 398 13.14 -2.37 25.40
N LEU A 399 13.66 -3.47 24.83
CA LEU A 399 14.72 -4.24 25.48
C LEU A 399 15.98 -3.36 25.74
N GLU A 400 16.38 -2.58 24.76
CA GLU A 400 17.59 -1.77 24.86
C GLU A 400 17.43 -0.53 25.74
N ASN A 401 16.33 0.21 25.57
CA ASN A 401 16.15 1.48 26.27
C ASN A 401 15.77 1.31 27.75
N ASN A 402 15.15 0.17 28.10
CA ASN A 402 14.64 -0.08 29.45
C ASN A 402 15.52 -1.04 30.26
N GLN A 403 16.74 -1.37 29.76
CA GLN A 403 17.66 -2.23 30.50
C GLN A 403 18.24 -1.53 31.71
N THR A 404 18.36 -2.28 32.81
CA THR A 404 18.98 -1.89 34.07
C THR A 404 19.97 -2.97 34.54
N PRO A 405 20.79 -2.77 35.59
CA PRO A 405 21.60 -3.85 36.15
C PRO A 405 20.80 -5.05 36.63
N GLU A 406 19.56 -4.83 37.10
CA GLU A 406 18.66 -5.86 37.66
C GLU A 406 17.87 -6.60 36.60
N GLY A 407 17.60 -5.97 35.44
CA GLY A 407 16.78 -6.54 34.39
C GLY A 407 16.27 -5.51 33.38
N ILE A 408 15.21 -5.85 32.68
CA ILE A 408 14.58 -4.96 31.70
C ILE A 408 13.20 -4.56 32.21
N ILE A 409 13.00 -3.27 32.46
CA ILE A 409 11.73 -2.74 32.95
C ILE A 409 10.69 -2.71 31.83
N ILE A 410 9.52 -3.22 32.08
CA ILE A 410 8.41 -3.21 31.13
C ILE A 410 7.69 -1.86 31.19
N PRO A 411 7.40 -1.22 30.04
CA PRO A 411 6.54 -0.03 30.00
C PRO A 411 5.24 -0.22 30.77
N LYS A 412 4.88 0.75 31.62
CA LYS A 412 3.73 0.63 32.54
C LYS A 412 2.43 0.20 31.84
N VAL A 413 2.19 0.70 30.65
CA VAL A 413 1.00 0.37 29.85
C VAL A 413 0.95 -1.10 29.43
N LEU A 414 2.09 -1.79 29.36
CA LEU A 414 2.19 -3.19 28.98
C LEU A 414 2.14 -4.15 30.17
N VAL A 415 2.34 -3.69 31.40
CA VAL A 415 2.32 -4.55 32.60
C VAL A 415 1.03 -5.36 32.74
N PRO A 416 -0.18 -4.79 32.54
CA PRO A 416 -1.42 -5.57 32.58
C PRO A 416 -1.50 -6.68 31.53
N TYR A 417 -0.90 -6.46 30.37
CA TYR A 417 -0.88 -7.44 29.26
C TYR A 417 0.22 -8.49 29.44
N CYS A 418 1.38 -8.09 29.95
CA CYS A 418 2.51 -8.97 30.20
C CYS A 418 2.28 -9.87 31.44
N GLY A 419 1.72 -9.32 32.52
CA GLY A 419 1.58 -9.97 33.82
C GLY A 419 2.90 -10.00 34.63
N PHE A 420 3.87 -9.17 34.26
CA PHE A 420 5.12 -8.92 34.99
C PHE A 420 5.62 -7.50 34.70
N GLU A 421 6.40 -6.94 35.64
CA GLU A 421 6.93 -5.59 35.57
C GLU A 421 8.37 -5.56 35.04
N MET A 422 9.08 -6.67 35.11
CA MET A 422 10.48 -6.77 34.73
C MET A 422 10.81 -8.12 34.09
N ILE A 423 11.76 -8.12 33.17
CA ILE A 423 12.44 -9.30 32.65
C ILE A 423 13.77 -9.41 33.38
N ASP A 424 13.90 -10.43 34.19
CA ASP A 424 15.04 -10.75 35.05
C ASP A 424 15.60 -12.16 34.78
#